data_bc8682f285a155bc0fa5de70304b0e58
#
_entry.id   bc8682f285a155bc0fa5de70304b0e58
#
_cell.length_a   1.000
_cell.length_b   1.000
_cell.length_c   1.000
_cell.angle_alpha   90.00
_cell.angle_beta   90.00
_cell.angle_gamma   90.00
#
_symmetry.space_group_name_H-M   'P 1'
#
loop_
_entity.id
_entity.type
_entity.pdbx_description
1 polymer ?
#
loop_
_entity_poly.entity_id
_entity_poly.type
_entity_poly.pdbx_seq_one_letter_code
_entity_poly.pdbx_strand_id
1 'polypeptide(L)'
;PNRYGIIEDFSGFADNAHAHKALFIVYADPSAMAVLKTPGEWGADIACGDGQTLGMPLNFGGPYVGYLAATRDLVRKLPGRIVGATTDVDGKRAFVLTLQAREQHIRRQKANSNICSNQSLMALYVTIYMALMGKQGMKEVNEKSYAGAHYLCDKLLETGKFSLCFD
;
A
#
# COMPACT_ATOMS: atom_id res chain seq x y z
N PRO A 1 -6.96 -6.88 -6.73
CA PRO A 1 -8.28 -7.01 -7.36
C PRO A 1 -9.03 -5.69 -7.31
N ASN A 2 -9.98 -5.50 -8.23
CA ASN A 2 -10.90 -4.38 -8.19
C ASN A 2 -12.06 -4.63 -7.18
N ARG A 3 -13.03 -3.72 -7.10
CA ARG A 3 -14.17 -3.83 -6.16
C ARG A 3 -15.10 -5.02 -6.42
N TYR A 4 -14.96 -5.69 -7.54
CA TYR A 4 -15.72 -6.91 -7.88
C TYR A 4 -14.93 -8.19 -7.64
N GLY A 5 -13.68 -8.07 -7.13
CA GLY A 5 -12.79 -9.20 -6.90
C GLY A 5 -11.99 -9.65 -8.12
N ILE A 6 -12.16 -8.98 -9.26
CA ILE A 6 -11.47 -9.34 -10.51
C ILE A 6 -10.02 -8.89 -10.42
N ILE A 7 -9.10 -9.79 -10.77
CA ILE A 7 -7.66 -9.53 -10.89
C ILE A 7 -7.38 -9.06 -12.31
N GLU A 8 -7.02 -7.79 -12.45
CA GLU A 8 -6.75 -7.16 -13.74
C GLU A 8 -5.30 -7.35 -14.16
N ASP A 9 -5.06 -7.49 -15.46
CA ASP A 9 -3.72 -7.54 -16.05
C ASP A 9 -3.29 -6.14 -16.50
N PHE A 10 -2.25 -5.62 -15.89
CA PHE A 10 -1.66 -4.31 -16.20
C PHE A 10 -0.40 -4.41 -17.05
N SER A 11 -0.17 -5.53 -17.74
CA SER A 11 0.97 -5.71 -18.64
C SER A 11 1.01 -4.62 -19.72
N GLY A 12 2.17 -3.96 -19.88
CA GLY A 12 2.36 -2.90 -20.85
C GLY A 12 1.82 -1.52 -20.46
N PHE A 13 1.08 -1.38 -19.35
CA PHE A 13 0.57 -0.08 -18.91
C PHE A 13 1.69 0.90 -18.56
N ALA A 14 2.72 0.45 -17.85
CA ALA A 14 3.88 1.27 -17.51
C ALA A 14 4.61 1.76 -18.77
N ASP A 15 4.89 0.87 -19.70
CA ASP A 15 5.58 1.20 -20.95
C ASP A 15 4.81 2.24 -21.77
N ASN A 16 3.50 2.07 -21.86
CA ASN A 16 2.63 3.02 -22.55
C ASN A 16 2.60 4.39 -21.86
N ALA A 17 2.47 4.42 -20.54
CA ALA A 17 2.51 5.67 -19.78
C ALA A 17 3.85 6.40 -19.97
N HIS A 18 4.96 5.68 -19.83
CA HIS A 18 6.29 6.24 -19.95
C HIS A 18 6.60 6.74 -21.37
N ALA A 19 6.13 6.05 -22.41
CA ALA A 19 6.23 6.51 -23.81
C ALA A 19 5.57 7.88 -24.03
N HIS A 20 4.53 8.18 -23.23
CA HIS A 20 3.82 9.46 -23.24
C HIS A 20 4.30 10.44 -22.15
N LYS A 21 5.45 10.17 -21.50
CA LYS A 21 6.01 10.98 -20.41
C LYS A 21 5.05 11.14 -19.22
N ALA A 22 4.18 10.19 -19.01
CA ALA A 22 3.24 10.12 -17.88
C ALA A 22 3.77 9.15 -16.81
N LEU A 23 3.31 9.32 -15.56
CA LEU A 23 3.60 8.40 -14.47
C LEU A 23 2.51 7.33 -14.41
N PHE A 24 2.92 6.09 -14.17
CA PHE A 24 2.01 4.99 -13.87
C PHE A 24 1.82 4.88 -12.36
N ILE A 25 0.60 5.15 -11.89
CA ILE A 25 0.23 5.13 -10.47
C ILE A 25 -0.74 3.99 -10.24
N VAL A 26 -0.44 3.13 -9.27
CA VAL A 26 -1.28 1.99 -8.91
C VAL A 26 -1.84 2.18 -7.50
N TYR A 27 -3.16 2.15 -7.37
CA TYR A 27 -3.83 1.98 -6.09
C TYR A 27 -4.01 0.48 -5.83
N ALA A 28 -3.46 -0.03 -4.73
CA ALA A 28 -3.50 -1.46 -4.41
C ALA A 28 -3.78 -1.74 -2.94
N ASP A 29 -4.42 -2.87 -2.68
CA ASP A 29 -4.52 -3.45 -1.35
C ASP A 29 -3.15 -4.04 -0.95
N PRO A 30 -2.50 -3.55 0.13
CA PRO A 30 -1.18 -4.02 0.51
C PRO A 30 -1.15 -5.47 0.99
N SER A 31 -2.24 -5.99 1.56
CA SER A 31 -2.32 -7.39 1.97
C SER A 31 -2.33 -8.33 0.76
N ALA A 32 -3.08 -7.99 -0.27
CA ALA A 32 -3.18 -8.77 -1.51
C ALA A 32 -1.83 -8.93 -2.24
N MET A 33 -0.89 -8.01 -2.04
CA MET A 33 0.47 -8.11 -2.61
C MET A 33 1.28 -9.29 -2.08
N ALA A 34 0.82 -9.97 -1.02
CA ALA A 34 1.45 -11.20 -0.54
C ALA A 34 1.26 -12.40 -1.50
N VAL A 35 0.25 -12.33 -2.37
CA VAL A 35 -0.12 -13.41 -3.31
C VAL A 35 -0.27 -12.93 -4.76
N LEU A 36 -0.40 -11.63 -4.97
CA LEU A 36 -0.53 -11.03 -6.30
C LEU A 36 0.75 -10.28 -6.70
N LYS A 37 0.89 -10.04 -8.00
CA LYS A 37 1.96 -9.22 -8.55
C LYS A 37 1.89 -7.81 -7.98
N THR A 38 3.01 -7.31 -7.49
CA THR A 38 3.10 -6.01 -6.84
C THR A 38 3.09 -4.86 -7.83
N PRO A 39 2.70 -3.63 -7.41
CA PRO A 39 2.82 -2.45 -8.27
C PRO A 39 4.22 -2.23 -8.86
N GLY A 40 5.27 -2.49 -8.09
CA GLY A 40 6.65 -2.39 -8.57
C GLY A 40 6.98 -3.39 -9.68
N GLU A 41 6.46 -4.62 -9.59
CA GLU A 41 6.61 -5.63 -10.65
C GLU A 41 5.80 -5.29 -11.91
N TRP A 42 4.76 -4.46 -11.80
CA TRP A 42 4.04 -3.87 -12.93
C TRP A 42 4.74 -2.63 -13.53
N GLY A 43 5.86 -2.18 -12.94
CA GLY A 43 6.57 -0.99 -13.36
C GLY A 43 5.97 0.34 -12.89
N ALA A 44 5.15 0.31 -11.82
CA ALA A 44 4.55 1.54 -11.29
C ALA A 44 5.61 2.50 -10.73
N ASP A 45 5.44 3.79 -11.00
CA ASP A 45 6.25 4.87 -10.43
C ASP A 45 5.82 5.21 -9.01
N ILE A 46 4.52 5.09 -8.74
CA ILE A 46 3.90 5.35 -7.44
C ILE A 46 2.90 4.23 -7.13
N ALA A 47 2.96 3.73 -5.91
CA ALA A 47 1.94 2.87 -5.34
C ALA A 47 1.32 3.55 -4.11
N CYS A 48 0.01 3.50 -3.99
CA CYS A 48 -0.70 4.04 -2.84
C CYS A 48 -1.90 3.15 -2.51
N GLY A 49 -2.44 3.33 -1.33
CA GLY A 49 -3.60 2.57 -0.89
C GLY A 49 -3.88 2.76 0.60
N ASP A 50 -4.76 1.94 1.10
CA ASP A 50 -5.13 1.88 2.50
C ASP A 50 -4.63 0.58 3.13
N GLY A 51 -4.06 0.68 4.33
CA GLY A 51 -3.50 -0.45 5.06
C GLY A 51 -4.48 -1.14 6.02
N GLN A 52 -5.77 -0.87 5.94
CA GLN A 52 -6.78 -1.47 6.82
C GLN A 52 -6.74 -3.01 6.79
N THR A 53 -6.49 -3.59 5.63
CA THR A 53 -6.39 -5.04 5.43
C THR A 53 -5.17 -5.68 6.11
N LEU A 54 -4.23 -4.87 6.62
CA LEU A 54 -3.10 -5.34 7.44
C LEU A 54 -3.50 -5.53 8.92
N GLY A 55 -4.56 -6.29 9.14
CA GLY A 55 -5.00 -6.74 10.45
C GLY A 55 -5.87 -5.76 11.24
N MET A 56 -6.24 -4.62 10.70
CA MET A 56 -7.12 -3.67 11.40
C MET A 56 -8.58 -4.10 11.28
N PRO A 57 -9.34 -4.14 12.38
CA PRO A 57 -10.77 -4.41 12.34
C PRO A 57 -11.53 -3.24 11.71
N LEU A 58 -12.73 -3.50 11.18
CA LEU A 58 -13.53 -2.49 10.48
C LEU A 58 -14.00 -1.33 11.37
N ASN A 59 -14.29 -1.57 12.64
CA ASN A 59 -14.61 -0.58 13.67
C ASN A 59 -15.57 0.55 13.22
N PHE A 60 -16.65 0.19 12.54
CA PHE A 60 -17.65 1.15 12.05
C PHE A 60 -17.08 2.27 11.15
N GLY A 61 -16.07 1.98 10.34
CA GLY A 61 -15.52 2.91 9.38
C GLY A 61 -14.17 3.52 9.75
N GLY A 62 -13.43 2.92 10.65
CA GLY A 62 -12.08 3.38 10.99
C GLY A 62 -11.61 2.92 12.35
N PRO A 63 -10.38 3.18 12.73
CA PRO A 63 -9.37 3.99 12.00
C PRO A 63 -8.70 3.22 10.85
N TYR A 64 -8.14 3.97 9.90
CA TYR A 64 -7.37 3.45 8.78
C TYR A 64 -5.96 4.05 8.75
N VAL A 65 -5.10 3.52 7.88
CA VAL A 65 -3.78 4.09 7.60
C VAL A 65 -3.52 4.06 6.11
N GLY A 66 -3.22 5.22 5.52
CA GLY A 66 -2.78 5.31 4.13
C GLY A 66 -1.31 4.92 3.99
N TYR A 67 -0.94 4.36 2.85
CA TYR A 67 0.45 4.19 2.47
C TYR A 67 0.73 4.86 1.12
N LEU A 68 1.97 5.29 0.94
CA LEU A 68 2.48 5.85 -0.31
C LEU A 68 3.92 5.37 -0.49
N ALA A 69 4.19 4.76 -1.63
CA ALA A 69 5.52 4.38 -2.06
C ALA A 69 5.79 4.97 -3.45
N ALA A 70 7.04 5.30 -3.73
CA ALA A 70 7.44 5.84 -5.02
C ALA A 70 8.83 5.38 -5.40
N THR A 71 9.15 5.47 -6.69
CA THR A 71 10.51 5.26 -7.19
C THR A 71 11.47 6.29 -6.62
N ARG A 72 12.77 5.97 -6.61
CA ARG A 72 13.83 6.82 -6.04
C ARG A 72 13.87 8.23 -6.67
N ASP A 73 13.56 8.35 -7.94
CA ASP A 73 13.58 9.62 -8.66
C ASP A 73 12.50 10.59 -8.18
N LEU A 74 11.43 10.07 -7.60
CA LEU A 74 10.33 10.85 -7.06
C LEU A 74 10.46 11.17 -5.57
N VAL A 75 11.50 10.68 -4.88
CA VAL A 75 11.64 10.83 -3.42
C VAL A 75 11.56 12.28 -2.94
N ARG A 76 12.09 13.24 -3.73
CA ARG A 76 12.04 14.68 -3.41
C ARG A 76 10.65 15.30 -3.59
N LYS A 77 9.73 14.59 -4.24
CA LYS A 77 8.36 15.02 -4.50
C LYS A 77 7.36 14.36 -3.54
N LEU A 78 7.80 13.32 -2.80
CA LEU A 78 6.95 12.64 -1.82
C LEU A 78 6.48 13.63 -0.74
N PRO A 79 5.18 13.60 -0.38
CA PRO A 79 4.67 14.33 0.78
C PRO A 79 5.15 13.69 2.09
N GLY A 80 5.00 14.45 3.18
CA GLY A 80 5.29 13.97 4.53
C GLY A 80 6.78 13.95 4.87
N ARG A 81 7.07 13.50 6.08
CA ARG A 81 8.42 13.42 6.64
C ARG A 81 9.11 12.13 6.20
N ILE A 82 10.37 12.25 5.81
CA ILE A 82 11.20 11.11 5.43
C ILE A 82 12.33 10.97 6.45
N VAL A 83 12.41 9.79 7.06
CA VAL A 83 13.43 9.45 8.05
C VAL A 83 14.51 8.63 7.38
N GLY A 84 15.76 9.05 7.55
CA GLY A 84 16.95 8.33 7.11
C GLY A 84 17.59 7.55 8.27
N ALA A 85 18.17 6.40 7.97
CA ALA A 85 19.02 5.68 8.93
C ALA A 85 20.45 6.22 8.86
N THR A 86 21.07 6.37 10.03
CA THR A 86 22.44 6.84 10.19
C THR A 86 23.09 6.17 11.40
N THR A 87 24.26 6.61 11.79
CA THR A 87 24.92 6.25 13.06
C THR A 87 25.10 7.48 13.91
N ASP A 88 25.01 7.34 15.23
CA ASP A 88 25.33 8.38 16.19
C ASP A 88 26.85 8.52 16.41
N VAL A 89 27.23 9.41 17.34
CA VAL A 89 28.65 9.66 17.67
C VAL A 89 29.34 8.43 18.27
N ASP A 90 28.60 7.51 18.86
CA ASP A 90 29.09 6.26 19.43
C ASP A 90 29.08 5.09 18.41
N GLY A 91 28.72 5.36 17.15
CA GLY A 91 28.62 4.34 16.09
C GLY A 91 27.35 3.48 16.19
N LYS A 92 26.39 3.81 17.05
CA LYS A 92 25.12 3.08 17.18
C LYS A 92 24.12 3.52 16.12
N ARG A 93 23.24 2.62 15.70
CA ARG A 93 22.16 2.93 14.76
C ARG A 93 21.28 4.05 15.29
N ALA A 94 21.10 5.08 14.49
CA ALA A 94 20.26 6.23 14.78
C ALA A 94 19.37 6.59 13.59
N PHE A 95 18.41 7.47 13.81
CA PHE A 95 17.50 7.95 12.78
C PHE A 95 17.44 9.47 12.77
N VAL A 96 17.32 10.05 11.60
CA VAL A 96 17.29 11.50 11.40
C VAL A 96 16.26 11.88 10.35
N LEU A 97 15.61 13.03 10.55
CA LEU A 97 14.76 13.62 9.52
C LEU A 97 15.61 14.09 8.35
N THR A 98 15.21 13.69 7.14
CA THR A 98 15.90 14.04 5.89
C THR A 98 15.00 14.90 5.00
N LEU A 99 15.60 15.55 3.99
CA LEU A 99 14.91 16.37 2.98
C LEU A 99 13.98 17.45 3.57
N GLN A 100 14.29 17.99 4.74
CA GLN A 100 13.48 18.96 5.45
C GLN A 100 13.28 20.28 4.68
N ALA A 101 14.14 20.61 3.72
CA ALA A 101 14.03 21.83 2.93
C ALA A 101 12.70 21.97 2.16
N ARG A 102 11.91 20.92 2.00
CA ARG A 102 10.58 20.93 1.37
C ARG A 102 9.43 21.08 2.38
N GLU A 103 9.74 21.03 3.68
CA GLU A 103 8.78 21.08 4.77
C GLU A 103 8.28 22.51 5.04
N GLN A 104 7.09 22.64 5.62
CA GLN A 104 6.42 23.90 5.89
C GLN A 104 7.19 24.83 6.82
N HIS A 105 7.88 24.29 7.84
CA HIS A 105 8.67 25.09 8.79
C HIS A 105 9.87 25.79 8.16
N ILE A 106 10.30 25.32 6.96
CA ILE A 106 11.38 25.95 6.19
C ILE A 106 10.81 26.75 5.01
N ARG A 107 9.98 26.14 4.17
CA ARG A 107 9.47 26.76 2.93
C ARG A 107 8.20 27.57 3.13
N ARG A 108 7.56 27.48 4.28
CA ARG A 108 6.32 28.19 4.57
C ARG A 108 5.24 27.89 3.51
N GLN A 109 4.63 28.91 2.91
CA GLN A 109 3.59 28.75 1.86
C GLN A 109 4.08 28.08 0.57
N LYS A 110 5.38 27.97 0.36
CA LYS A 110 5.99 27.30 -0.80
C LYS A 110 6.31 25.82 -0.53
N ALA A 111 5.88 25.27 0.61
CA ALA A 111 6.06 23.86 0.93
C ALA A 111 5.30 22.95 -0.05
N ASN A 112 5.89 21.82 -0.40
CA ASN A 112 5.25 20.85 -1.29
C ASN A 112 4.07 20.15 -0.64
N SER A 113 4.09 20.02 0.70
CA SER A 113 3.05 19.32 1.45
C SER A 113 2.85 20.00 2.80
N ASN A 114 1.57 20.17 3.19
CA ASN A 114 1.13 20.60 4.51
C ASN A 114 0.43 19.44 5.26
N ILE A 115 0.71 18.20 4.91
CA ILE A 115 0.10 17.01 5.51
C ILE A 115 0.58 16.88 6.96
N CYS A 116 -0.38 16.78 7.87
CA CYS A 116 -0.14 16.40 9.25
C CYS A 116 -0.09 14.87 9.36
N SER A 117 0.99 14.32 9.91
CA SER A 117 1.13 12.88 10.16
C SER A 117 0.36 12.52 11.42
N ASN A 118 -0.90 12.08 11.30
CA ASN A 118 -1.79 11.84 12.44
C ASN A 118 -2.11 10.35 12.69
N GLN A 119 -1.68 9.43 11.84
CA GLN A 119 -2.01 8.00 11.94
C GLN A 119 -0.84 7.14 12.44
N SER A 120 0.04 7.71 13.25
CA SER A 120 1.23 7.02 13.75
C SER A 120 0.91 5.76 14.56
N LEU A 121 -0.16 5.78 15.36
CA LEU A 121 -0.60 4.61 16.11
C LEU A 121 -1.03 3.47 15.19
N MET A 122 -1.75 3.77 14.11
CA MET A 122 -2.15 2.75 13.12
C MET A 122 -0.95 2.26 12.31
N ALA A 123 0.00 3.13 11.99
CA ALA A 123 1.26 2.73 11.37
C ALA A 123 2.07 1.77 12.27
N LEU A 124 2.09 2.01 13.58
CA LEU A 124 2.68 1.08 14.56
C LEU A 124 1.91 -0.24 14.59
N TYR A 125 0.58 -0.19 14.60
CA TYR A 125 -0.27 -1.38 14.60
C TYR A 125 0.04 -2.29 13.42
N VAL A 126 0.02 -1.78 12.19
CA VAL A 126 0.29 -2.60 11.00
C VAL A 126 1.75 -3.06 10.95
N THR A 127 2.68 -2.29 11.50
CA THR A 127 4.08 -2.71 11.60
C THR A 127 4.22 -3.93 12.51
N ILE A 128 3.56 -3.94 13.67
CA ILE A 128 3.55 -5.07 14.60
C ILE A 128 2.86 -6.26 13.95
N TYR A 129 1.70 -6.05 13.31
CA TYR A 129 0.98 -7.11 12.60
C TYR A 129 1.86 -7.78 11.54
N MET A 130 2.49 -7.02 10.65
CA MET A 130 3.38 -7.56 9.62
C MET A 130 4.60 -8.27 10.20
N ALA A 131 5.16 -7.76 11.30
CA ALA A 131 6.29 -8.39 11.98
C ALA A 131 5.92 -9.74 12.62
N LEU A 132 4.74 -9.85 13.22
CA LEU A 132 4.23 -11.08 13.82
C LEU A 132 3.83 -12.11 12.76
N MET A 133 3.15 -11.69 11.71
CA MET A 133 2.69 -12.59 10.65
C MET A 133 3.86 -13.08 9.79
N GLY A 134 4.82 -12.22 9.52
CA GLY A 134 5.91 -12.49 8.60
C GLY A 134 5.43 -12.81 7.17
N LYS A 135 6.35 -13.15 6.29
CA LYS A 135 6.04 -13.46 4.88
C LYS A 135 5.04 -14.61 4.74
N GLN A 136 5.24 -15.66 5.51
CA GLN A 136 4.41 -16.87 5.42
C GLN A 136 3.00 -16.61 5.93
N GLY A 137 2.84 -15.97 7.09
CA GLY A 137 1.53 -15.67 7.66
C GLY A 137 0.72 -14.71 6.78
N MET A 138 1.36 -13.69 6.19
CA MET A 138 0.70 -12.79 5.23
C MET A 138 0.17 -13.55 4.01
N LYS A 139 0.95 -14.49 3.47
CA LYS A 139 0.52 -15.34 2.37
C LYS A 139 -0.67 -16.22 2.77
N GLU A 140 -0.57 -16.92 3.90
CA GLU A 140 -1.63 -17.83 4.39
C GLU A 140 -2.96 -17.12 4.65
N VAL A 141 -2.94 -15.91 5.20
CA VAL A 141 -4.16 -15.12 5.40
C VAL A 141 -4.85 -14.83 4.07
N ASN A 142 -4.09 -14.43 3.05
CA ASN A 142 -4.66 -14.12 1.75
C ASN A 142 -5.14 -15.38 1.01
N GLU A 143 -4.40 -16.48 1.07
CA GLU A 143 -4.82 -17.77 0.51
C GLU A 143 -6.12 -18.29 1.16
N LYS A 144 -6.24 -18.18 2.48
CA LYS A 144 -7.48 -18.54 3.21
C LYS A 144 -8.65 -17.63 2.84
N SER A 145 -8.41 -16.33 2.71
CA SER A 145 -9.45 -15.36 2.31
C SER A 145 -9.96 -15.64 0.90
N TYR A 146 -9.05 -15.92 -0.02
CA TYR A 146 -9.37 -16.32 -1.39
C TYR A 146 -10.19 -17.62 -1.41
N ALA A 147 -9.70 -18.67 -0.76
CA ALA A 147 -10.39 -19.97 -0.70
C ALA A 147 -11.77 -19.85 -0.07
N GLY A 148 -11.91 -19.04 0.99
CA GLY A 148 -13.21 -18.81 1.65
C GLY A 148 -14.20 -18.09 0.75
N ALA A 149 -13.75 -17.10 -0.02
CA ALA A 149 -14.60 -16.37 -0.97
C ALA A 149 -15.09 -17.30 -2.10
N HIS A 150 -14.21 -18.11 -2.67
CA HIS A 150 -14.58 -19.08 -3.71
C HIS A 150 -15.51 -20.17 -3.16
N TYR A 151 -15.23 -20.70 -1.97
CA TYR A 151 -16.13 -21.65 -1.34
C TYR A 151 -17.55 -21.09 -1.17
N LEU A 152 -17.68 -19.84 -0.68
CA LEU A 152 -18.98 -19.19 -0.57
C LEU A 152 -19.66 -19.03 -1.94
N CYS A 153 -18.90 -18.59 -2.93
CA CYS A 153 -19.39 -18.44 -4.30
C CYS A 153 -19.97 -19.76 -4.82
N ASP A 154 -19.21 -20.85 -4.72
CA ASP A 154 -19.65 -22.18 -5.17
C ASP A 154 -20.95 -22.62 -4.47
N LYS A 155 -21.02 -22.42 -3.15
CA LYS A 155 -22.21 -22.77 -2.37
C LYS A 155 -23.43 -21.93 -2.75
N LEU A 156 -23.26 -20.67 -3.12
CA LEU A 156 -24.36 -19.85 -3.61
C LEU A 156 -24.84 -20.32 -5.00
N LEU A 157 -23.89 -20.62 -5.89
CA LEU A 157 -24.22 -21.13 -7.24
C LEU A 157 -24.93 -22.49 -7.19
N GLU A 158 -24.51 -23.41 -6.31
CA GLU A 158 -25.18 -24.73 -6.08
C GLU A 158 -26.67 -24.58 -5.76
N THR A 159 -27.10 -23.46 -5.19
CA THR A 159 -28.52 -23.23 -4.88
C THR A 159 -29.39 -22.99 -6.10
N GLY A 160 -28.80 -22.68 -7.25
CA GLY A 160 -29.50 -22.28 -8.49
C GLY A 160 -30.22 -20.93 -8.42
N LYS A 161 -30.04 -20.17 -7.32
CA LYS A 161 -30.69 -18.86 -7.12
C LYS A 161 -29.76 -17.68 -7.45
N PHE A 162 -28.49 -17.94 -7.65
CA PHE A 162 -27.45 -16.92 -7.90
C PHE A 162 -26.70 -17.28 -9.18
N SER A 163 -26.22 -16.27 -9.86
CA SER A 163 -25.32 -16.39 -11.00
C SER A 163 -24.18 -15.38 -10.87
N LEU A 164 -23.04 -15.68 -11.47
CA LEU A 164 -21.94 -14.70 -11.57
C LEU A 164 -22.34 -13.57 -12.50
N CYS A 165 -21.97 -12.34 -12.14
CA CYS A 165 -22.11 -11.17 -13.01
C CYS A 165 -20.95 -11.07 -14.01
N PHE A 166 -19.80 -11.64 -13.66
CA PHE A 166 -18.57 -11.64 -14.47
C PHE A 166 -17.92 -13.02 -14.36
N ASP A 167 -17.38 -13.51 -15.46
CA ASP A 167 -16.64 -14.78 -15.56
C ASP A 167 -15.16 -14.58 -15.16
#